data_988a532145b4b1cc3ef11a4f4635520c
#
_entry.id   988a532145b4b1cc3ef11a4f4635520c
#
_cell.length_a   1.000
_cell.length_b   1.000
_cell.length_c   1.000
_cell.angle_alpha   90.00
_cell.angle_beta   90.00
_cell.angle_gamma   90.00
#
_symmetry.space_group_name_H-M   'P 1'
#
loop_
_entity.id
_entity.type
_entity.pdbx_description
1 polymer ?
#
loop_
_entity_poly.entity_id
_entity_poly.type
_entity_poly.pdbx_seq_one_letter_code
_entity_poly.pdbx_strand_id
1 'polypeptide(L)'
;MRERPDWAPQPVGPTPALYPDPVAVTIDEVCAFARTLPRTNEGLVRGRIKFRIGRIVYLSLSRDGATMGFAFPKDWRDALVEAEPEKFSLPGETDMRYHWVHVRLAAIEADEMRELVEDAWAFCVPKSVVEEYRRMVSPGPASIP
;
A
#
# COMPACT_ATOMS: atom_id res chain seq x y z
N MET A 1 -0.04 -25.99 -23.99
CA MET A 1 -0.24 -25.79 -23.57
C MET A 1 -0.52 -26.10 -22.99
N ARG A 2 -0.44 -26.18 -22.69
CA ARG A 2 -0.91 -26.27 -22.18
C ARG A 2 -1.45 -25.85 -22.20
N GLU A 3 -1.46 -26.11 -22.42
CA GLU A 3 -2.23 -25.62 -22.68
C GLU A 3 -3.04 -25.10 -22.06
N ARG A 4 -2.98 -24.23 -22.44
CA ARG A 4 -3.86 -23.50 -21.71
C ARG A 4 -5.25 -23.81 -21.98
N PRO A 5 -6.12 -23.91 -20.98
CA PRO A 5 -7.52 -24.19 -21.26
C PRO A 5 -8.11 -22.96 -21.88
N ASP A 6 -9.19 -23.11 -22.56
CA ASP A 6 -9.81 -22.00 -23.19
C ASP A 6 -10.26 -20.93 -22.23
N TRP A 7 -10.63 -21.32 -21.04
CA TRP A 7 -11.07 -20.33 -20.09
C TRP A 7 -9.94 -19.52 -19.57
N ALA A 8 -8.76 -19.99 -19.72
CA ALA A 8 -7.63 -19.27 -19.21
C ALA A 8 -7.46 -18.07 -20.09
N PRO A 9 -7.24 -17.04 -19.49
CA PRO A 9 -7.10 -15.86 -20.22
C PRO A 9 -6.04 -16.02 -21.11
N GLN A 10 -6.19 -16.04 -21.97
CA GLN A 10 -5.30 -16.22 -22.66
C GLN A 10 -4.61 -15.24 -22.69
N PRO A 11 -4.12 -15.22 -22.58
CA PRO A 11 -3.55 -14.37 -22.33
C PRO A 11 -3.77 -13.50 -22.90
N VAL A 12 -3.91 -13.72 -23.03
CA VAL A 12 -4.17 -13.22 -23.34
C VAL A 12 -4.39 -12.50 -23.41
N GLY A 13 -4.18 -12.51 -23.33
CA GLY A 13 -4.49 -11.85 -23.44
C GLY A 13 -4.64 -10.55 -23.46
N PRO A 14 -4.67 -9.93 -24.12
CA PRO A 14 -4.72 -8.60 -24.21
C PRO A 14 -5.94 -8.03 -23.70
N THR A 15 -6.89 -8.69 -23.76
CA THR A 15 -8.05 -8.25 -23.20
C THR A 15 -7.87 -7.57 -21.93
N PRO A 16 -6.98 -8.00 -21.15
CA PRO A 16 -6.74 -7.37 -19.88
C PRO A 16 -6.55 -5.92 -19.96
N ALA A 17 -6.10 -5.45 -21.04
CA ALA A 17 -5.89 -4.03 -21.15
C ALA A 17 -7.18 -3.28 -21.01
N LEU A 18 -8.26 -3.85 -21.42
CA LEU A 18 -9.53 -3.19 -21.32
C LEU A 18 -10.15 -3.36 -19.95
N TYR A 19 -9.82 -4.44 -19.30
CA TYR A 19 -10.42 -4.75 -18.02
C TYR A 19 -9.33 -5.03 -17.03
N PRO A 20 -8.89 -4.00 -16.31
CA PRO A 20 -7.84 -4.20 -15.34
C PRO A 20 -8.26 -5.26 -14.34
N ASP A 21 -7.28 -5.95 -13.82
CA ASP A 21 -7.52 -6.97 -12.81
C ASP A 21 -8.22 -6.30 -11.64
N PRO A 22 -9.42 -6.72 -11.29
CA PRO A 22 -10.16 -6.06 -10.22
C PRO A 22 -9.51 -6.23 -8.85
N VAL A 23 -8.61 -7.18 -8.68
CA VAL A 23 -7.94 -7.31 -7.40
C VAL A 23 -6.61 -6.58 -7.38
N ALA A 24 -6.09 -6.20 -8.53
CA ALA A 24 -4.81 -5.51 -8.55
C ALA A 24 -4.99 -4.06 -8.19
N VAL A 25 -4.08 -3.53 -7.41
CA VAL A 25 -4.11 -2.13 -6.99
C VAL A 25 -3.19 -1.33 -7.88
N THR A 26 -3.66 -0.17 -8.32
CA THR A 26 -2.85 0.70 -9.16
C THR A 26 -2.23 1.82 -8.33
N ILE A 27 -1.20 2.43 -8.88
CA ILE A 27 -0.57 3.59 -8.25
C ILE A 27 -1.59 4.69 -8.05
N ASP A 28 -2.46 4.90 -9.03
CA ASP A 28 -3.46 5.96 -8.92
C ASP A 28 -4.38 5.74 -7.73
N GLU A 29 -4.75 4.50 -7.48
CA GLU A 29 -5.59 4.20 -6.32
C GLU A 29 -4.86 4.47 -5.01
N VAL A 30 -3.59 4.11 -4.94
CA VAL A 30 -2.80 4.36 -3.74
C VAL A 30 -2.70 5.86 -3.50
N CYS A 31 -2.37 6.62 -4.54
CA CYS A 31 -2.21 8.06 -4.40
C CYS A 31 -3.52 8.73 -4.00
N ALA A 32 -4.61 8.31 -4.61
CA ALA A 32 -5.90 8.91 -4.29
C ALA A 32 -6.25 8.71 -2.83
N PHE A 33 -5.98 7.53 -2.31
CA PHE A 33 -6.28 7.27 -0.91
C PHE A 33 -5.33 8.02 0.02
N ALA A 34 -4.03 8.00 -0.27
CA ALA A 34 -3.06 8.66 0.59
C ALA A 34 -3.33 10.16 0.70
N ARG A 35 -3.80 10.76 -0.38
CA ARG A 35 -4.10 12.19 -0.38
C ARG A 35 -5.22 12.56 0.57
N THR A 36 -6.05 11.60 0.97
CA THR A 36 -7.12 11.88 1.91
C THR A 36 -6.67 11.85 3.36
N LEU A 37 -5.47 11.38 3.63
CA LEU A 37 -5.00 11.25 5.00
C LEU A 37 -4.44 12.58 5.52
N PRO A 38 -4.81 12.97 6.74
CA PRO A 38 -4.39 14.28 7.28
C PRO A 38 -2.88 14.44 7.36
N ARG A 39 -2.42 15.66 7.15
CA ARG A 39 -1.03 16.04 7.28
C ARG A 39 -0.09 15.38 6.27
N THR A 40 -0.64 14.77 5.25
CA THR A 40 0.14 14.09 4.23
C THR A 40 0.64 15.08 3.18
N ASN A 41 1.91 14.98 2.85
CA ASN A 41 2.52 15.77 1.79
C ASN A 41 3.05 14.83 0.72
N GLU A 42 2.71 15.11 -0.52
CA GLU A 42 3.12 14.31 -1.65
C GLU A 42 4.32 14.96 -2.35
N GLY A 43 5.28 14.15 -2.78
CA GLY A 43 6.42 14.67 -3.51
C GLY A 43 6.96 13.65 -4.47
N LEU A 44 7.79 14.13 -5.40
CA LEU A 44 8.43 13.27 -6.37
C LEU A 44 9.92 13.33 -6.12
N VAL A 45 10.53 12.18 -5.84
CA VAL A 45 11.95 12.10 -5.55
C VAL A 45 12.57 11.06 -6.44
N ARG A 46 13.44 11.48 -7.34
CA ARG A 46 14.13 10.59 -8.27
C ARG A 46 13.16 9.74 -9.08
N GLY A 47 12.02 10.35 -9.47
CA GLY A 47 11.04 9.66 -10.27
C GLY A 47 10.10 8.79 -9.47
N ARG A 48 10.19 8.78 -8.14
CA ARG A 48 9.31 8.00 -7.29
C ARG A 48 8.39 8.90 -6.52
N ILE A 49 7.13 8.51 -6.44
CA ILE A 49 6.15 9.26 -5.67
C ILE A 49 6.30 8.87 -4.23
N LYS A 50 6.40 9.85 -3.35
CA LYS A 50 6.53 9.60 -1.92
C LYS A 50 5.55 10.46 -1.15
N PHE A 51 5.04 9.91 -0.06
CA PHE A 51 4.15 10.63 0.84
C PHE A 51 4.80 10.72 2.21
N ARG A 52 4.74 11.89 2.81
CA ARG A 52 5.42 12.18 4.06
C ARG A 52 4.54 12.83 5.07
N ILE A 53 4.91 12.62 6.33
CA ILE A 53 4.40 13.39 7.44
C ILE A 53 5.61 14.17 7.93
N GLY A 54 5.64 15.47 7.68
CA GLY A 54 6.83 16.25 7.97
C GLY A 54 8.00 15.71 7.15
N ARG A 55 9.02 15.23 7.83
CA ARG A 55 10.20 14.69 7.16
C ARG A 55 10.15 13.17 7.01
N ILE A 56 9.14 12.55 7.59
CA ILE A 56 9.08 11.09 7.61
C ILE A 56 8.31 10.59 6.41
N VAL A 57 8.97 9.81 5.56
CA VAL A 57 8.30 9.18 4.43
C VAL A 57 7.58 7.95 4.97
N TYR A 58 6.28 7.87 4.78
CA TYR A 58 5.55 6.70 5.23
C TYR A 58 5.08 5.83 4.08
N LEU A 59 5.26 6.30 2.85
CA LEU A 59 4.78 5.58 1.68
C LEU A 59 5.64 5.95 0.48
N SER A 60 6.03 4.97 -0.31
CA SER A 60 6.85 5.21 -1.49
C SER A 60 6.42 4.23 -2.57
N LEU A 61 6.28 4.72 -3.79
CA LEU A 61 5.86 3.86 -4.90
C LEU A 61 7.02 3.68 -5.85
N SER A 62 7.22 2.44 -6.33
CA SER A 62 8.30 2.18 -7.27
C SER A 62 7.96 2.81 -8.61
N ARG A 63 8.99 3.05 -9.41
CA ARG A 63 8.80 3.71 -10.70
C ARG A 63 7.94 2.89 -11.64
N ASP A 64 8.05 1.58 -11.57
CA ASP A 64 7.29 0.71 -12.46
C ASP A 64 5.88 0.42 -11.94
N GLY A 65 5.53 0.96 -10.78
CA GLY A 65 4.19 0.79 -10.25
C GLY A 65 3.91 -0.58 -9.67
N ALA A 66 4.93 -1.40 -9.50
CA ALA A 66 4.71 -2.77 -9.05
C ALA A 66 4.81 -2.93 -7.54
N THR A 67 5.52 -2.05 -6.88
CA THR A 67 5.84 -2.21 -5.46
C THR A 67 5.52 -0.96 -4.67
N MET A 68 4.97 -1.15 -3.49
CA MET A 68 4.72 -0.08 -2.55
C MET A 68 5.55 -0.32 -1.31
N GLY A 69 6.39 0.66 -0.94
CA GLY A 69 7.11 0.60 0.32
C GLY A 69 6.34 1.42 1.33
N PHE A 70 6.27 0.97 2.56
CA PHE A 70 5.50 1.69 3.56
C PHE A 70 6.07 1.49 4.96
N ALA A 71 5.74 2.43 5.84
CA ALA A 71 6.21 2.38 7.22
C ALA A 71 5.55 1.22 7.96
N PHE A 72 6.35 0.43 8.64
CA PHE A 72 5.86 -0.72 9.36
C PHE A 72 6.89 -1.06 10.45
N PRO A 73 6.47 -1.33 11.68
CA PRO A 73 7.43 -1.59 12.75
C PRO A 73 8.37 -2.73 12.37
N LYS A 74 9.65 -2.46 12.41
CA LYS A 74 10.61 -3.47 11.99
C LYS A 74 10.63 -4.68 12.91
N ASP A 75 10.17 -4.52 14.13
CA ASP A 75 10.13 -5.65 15.06
C ASP A 75 9.09 -6.70 14.64
N TRP A 76 8.13 -6.32 13.83
CA TRP A 76 7.09 -7.23 13.36
C TRP A 76 7.27 -7.59 11.89
N ARG A 77 8.25 -6.98 11.25
CA ARG A 77 8.42 -7.09 9.80
C ARG A 77 8.73 -8.52 9.36
N ASP A 78 9.62 -9.19 10.08
CA ASP A 78 9.99 -10.55 9.70
C ASP A 78 8.81 -11.49 9.77
N ALA A 79 7.98 -11.34 10.78
CA ALA A 79 6.80 -12.19 10.91
C ALA A 79 5.82 -11.95 9.75
N LEU A 80 5.67 -10.69 9.34
CA LEU A 80 4.78 -10.37 8.23
C LEU A 80 5.28 -11.01 6.94
N VAL A 81 6.56 -10.87 6.66
CA VAL A 81 7.13 -11.41 5.43
C VAL A 81 7.07 -12.93 5.44
N GLU A 82 7.33 -13.55 6.59
CA GLU A 82 7.26 -15.01 6.68
C GLU A 82 5.85 -15.52 6.50
N ALA A 83 4.86 -14.77 6.99
CA ALA A 83 3.49 -15.21 6.89
C ALA A 83 2.96 -15.14 5.47
N GLU A 84 3.37 -14.13 4.71
CA GLU A 84 2.87 -13.94 3.36
C GLU A 84 3.99 -13.51 2.41
N PRO A 85 4.93 -14.42 2.14
CA PRO A 85 6.09 -14.05 1.32
C PRO A 85 5.76 -13.73 -0.12
N GLU A 86 4.59 -14.11 -0.62
CA GLU A 86 4.24 -13.74 -1.97
C GLU A 86 3.74 -12.31 -2.06
N LYS A 87 3.40 -11.72 -0.93
CA LYS A 87 2.94 -10.34 -0.91
C LYS A 87 4.01 -9.38 -0.44
N PHE A 88 4.69 -9.72 0.66
CA PHE A 88 5.60 -8.81 1.33
C PHE A 88 7.04 -9.22 1.18
N SER A 89 7.93 -8.23 1.17
CA SER A 89 9.35 -8.50 1.10
C SER A 89 10.10 -7.48 1.94
N LEU A 90 11.29 -7.87 2.35
CA LEU A 90 12.13 -6.99 3.14
C LEU A 90 12.66 -5.86 2.26
N PRO A 91 12.90 -4.69 2.85
CA PRO A 91 13.51 -3.59 2.09
C PRO A 91 14.95 -3.93 1.78
N GLY A 92 15.58 -3.12 0.96
CA GLY A 92 16.98 -3.31 0.65
C GLY A 92 17.83 -3.21 1.90
N GLU A 93 19.03 -3.75 1.81
CA GLU A 93 19.90 -3.82 2.96
C GLU A 93 20.12 -2.48 3.65
N THR A 94 20.26 -1.43 2.87
CA THR A 94 20.50 -0.11 3.45
C THR A 94 19.28 0.43 4.19
N ASP A 95 18.11 -0.09 3.90
CA ASP A 95 16.89 0.40 4.53
C ASP A 95 16.40 -0.50 5.65
N MET A 96 17.09 -1.58 5.92
CA MET A 96 16.66 -2.52 6.97
C MET A 96 16.63 -1.90 8.36
N ARG A 97 17.40 -0.85 8.57
CA ARG A 97 17.42 -0.18 9.87
C ARG A 97 16.17 0.65 10.12
N TYR A 98 15.38 0.91 9.06
CA TYR A 98 14.18 1.72 9.20
C TYR A 98 12.96 0.83 9.42
N HIS A 99 11.89 1.42 9.91
CA HIS A 99 10.60 0.74 10.02
C HIS A 99 9.96 0.76 8.65
N TRP A 100 10.25 -0.24 7.84
CA TRP A 100 9.90 -0.22 6.43
C TRP A 100 9.73 -1.64 5.90
N VAL A 101 8.74 -1.84 5.02
CA VAL A 101 8.54 -3.10 4.35
C VAL A 101 7.96 -2.84 2.97
N HIS A 102 8.11 -3.77 2.06
CA HIS A 102 7.59 -3.65 0.70
C HIS A 102 6.45 -4.62 0.47
N VAL A 103 5.48 -4.21 -0.36
CA VAL A 103 4.39 -5.09 -0.75
C VAL A 103 4.21 -5.01 -2.26
N ARG A 104 3.88 -6.14 -2.87
CA ARG A 104 3.61 -6.17 -4.31
C ARG A 104 2.17 -5.76 -4.53
N LEU A 105 1.96 -4.70 -5.30
CA LEU A 105 0.63 -4.18 -5.51
C LEU A 105 -0.28 -5.17 -6.23
N ALA A 106 0.28 -6.02 -7.09
CA ALA A 106 -0.51 -7.00 -7.79
C ALA A 106 -1.01 -8.12 -6.88
N ALA A 107 -0.50 -8.19 -5.67
CA ALA A 107 -0.86 -9.27 -4.75
C ALA A 107 -1.89 -8.87 -3.71
N ILE A 108 -2.35 -7.63 -3.72
CA ILE A 108 -3.30 -7.17 -2.71
C ILE A 108 -4.49 -6.52 -3.38
N GLU A 109 -5.58 -6.40 -2.62
CA GLU A 109 -6.78 -5.74 -3.08
C GLU A 109 -6.86 -4.34 -2.52
N ALA A 110 -7.80 -3.56 -3.01
CA ALA A 110 -7.92 -2.17 -2.60
C ALA A 110 -8.16 -2.02 -1.11
N ASP A 111 -8.96 -2.89 -0.51
CA ASP A 111 -9.22 -2.80 0.92
C ASP A 111 -7.96 -3.05 1.72
N GLU A 112 -7.17 -4.04 1.33
CA GLU A 112 -5.93 -4.32 2.01
C GLU A 112 -4.95 -3.17 1.82
N MET A 113 -4.92 -2.60 0.64
CA MET A 113 -4.05 -1.45 0.38
C MET A 113 -4.39 -0.31 1.32
N ARG A 114 -5.68 -0.02 1.49
CA ARG A 114 -6.06 1.08 2.37
C ARG A 114 -5.67 0.82 3.81
N GLU A 115 -5.78 -0.43 4.27
CA GLU A 115 -5.36 -0.77 5.61
C GLU A 115 -3.86 -0.56 5.78
N LEU A 116 -3.07 -1.02 4.82
CA LEU A 116 -1.63 -0.88 4.92
C LEU A 116 -1.20 0.58 4.89
N VAL A 117 -1.79 1.37 4.02
CA VAL A 117 -1.45 2.78 3.90
C VAL A 117 -1.89 3.54 5.14
N GLU A 118 -3.08 3.29 5.62
CA GLU A 118 -3.57 3.98 6.81
C GLU A 118 -2.74 3.61 8.03
N ASP A 119 -2.37 2.35 8.18
CA ASP A 119 -1.55 1.94 9.31
C ASP A 119 -0.16 2.54 9.23
N ALA A 120 0.40 2.66 8.03
CA ALA A 120 1.69 3.29 7.86
C ALA A 120 1.61 4.77 8.25
N TRP A 121 0.55 5.44 7.82
CA TRP A 121 0.31 6.81 8.18
C TRP A 121 0.14 6.95 9.69
N ALA A 122 -0.67 6.08 10.29
CA ALA A 122 -0.95 6.15 11.72
C ALA A 122 0.32 5.94 12.55
N PHE A 123 1.25 5.18 12.02
CA PHE A 123 2.52 4.92 12.70
C PHE A 123 3.37 6.18 12.77
N CYS A 124 3.11 7.14 11.87
CA CYS A 124 3.96 8.33 11.74
C CYS A 124 3.35 9.62 12.25
N VAL A 125 2.06 9.62 12.60
CA VAL A 125 1.41 10.84 13.10
C VAL A 125 1.09 10.67 14.58
N PRO A 126 0.83 11.79 15.30
CA PRO A 126 0.45 11.68 16.70
C PRO A 126 -0.85 10.90 16.87
N LYS A 127 -0.95 10.20 17.96
CA LYS A 127 -2.10 9.36 18.23
C LYS A 127 -3.40 10.13 18.18
N SER A 128 -3.40 11.36 18.65
CA SER A 128 -4.63 12.18 18.65
C SER A 128 -5.11 12.44 17.22
N VAL A 129 -4.18 12.56 16.28
CA VAL A 129 -4.54 12.78 14.89
C VAL A 129 -5.22 11.54 14.33
N VAL A 130 -4.69 10.36 14.69
CA VAL A 130 -5.27 9.10 14.25
C VAL A 130 -6.68 8.96 14.79
N GLU A 131 -6.86 9.26 16.06
CA GLU A 131 -8.17 9.10 16.70
C GLU A 131 -9.20 10.02 16.08
N GLU A 132 -8.80 11.26 15.82
CA GLU A 132 -9.70 12.20 15.21
C GLU A 132 -10.10 11.78 13.80
N TYR A 133 -9.14 11.34 13.03
CA TYR A 133 -9.41 10.89 11.67
C TYR A 133 -10.37 9.70 11.67
N ARG A 134 -10.14 8.73 12.55
CA ARG A 134 -10.97 7.54 12.57
C ARG A 134 -12.39 7.84 13.02
N ARG A 135 -12.57 8.82 13.88
CA ARG A 135 -13.91 9.27 14.26
C ARG A 135 -14.63 9.87 13.07
N MET A 136 -13.90 10.60 12.23
CA MET A 136 -14.52 11.28 11.10
C MET A 136 -14.93 10.31 10.00
N VAL A 137 -14.11 9.30 9.74
CA VAL A 137 -14.39 8.42 8.62
C VAL A 137 -15.24 7.21 9.01
N SER A 138 -15.43 6.97 10.29
CA SER A 138 -16.23 5.84 10.73
C SER A 138 -17.20 6.28 11.80
N PRO A 139 -17.97 7.27 11.54
CA PRO A 139 -18.87 7.77 12.58
C PRO A 139 -20.06 6.88 12.78
N GLY A 140 -20.45 6.19 11.76
CA GLY A 140 -21.65 5.41 11.83
C GLY A 140 -21.65 4.39 12.91
N PRO A 141 -20.67 3.53 12.89
CA PRO A 141 -20.65 2.48 13.88
C PRO A 141 -20.58 3.06 15.26
N ALA A 142 -19.83 4.08 15.38
CA ALA A 142 -19.66 4.65 16.65
C ALA A 142 -20.93 5.32 17.09
N SER A 143 -21.62 5.83 16.16
CA SER A 143 -22.78 6.58 16.51
C SER A 143 -23.97 5.74 16.75
N ILE A 144 -23.89 4.51 16.36
CA ILE A 144 -24.99 3.74 16.57
C ILE A 144 -25.07 3.45 17.95
N PRO A 145 -25.99 3.81 18.56
CA PRO A 145 -26.08 3.57 20.00
C PRO A 145 -26.62 2.29 20.30
#